data_5609e5775dc3e8ef7a587c075c27fddb
#
_entry.id   5609e5775dc3e8ef7a587c075c27fddb
#
_cell.length_a   1.000
_cell.length_b   1.000
_cell.length_c   1.000
_cell.angle_alpha   90.00
_cell.angle_beta   90.00
_cell.angle_gamma   90.00
#
_symmetry.space_group_name_H-M   'P 1'
#
loop_
_entity.id
_entity.type
_entity.pdbx_description
1 polymer ?
#
loop_
_entity_poly.entity_id
_entity_poly.type
_entity_poly.pdbx_seq_one_letter_code
_entity_poly.pdbx_strand_id
1 'polypeptide(L)'
;SKIGYKRGIVLGLLTMALGCLLFYPAASYRAFPVFLIGYFTLAGGITILQVAANPYVALLGSEDGASSRLNLSQAFNSLGTTIAPVVGALFLLSDSVKSSEEISLLNEIEKTDYYIAEAATVQTPFLLIAFSIAILAFIFAFIKLPQVMQESPKGGYITLLKNKVLLMGALGIFVYVGAEVAIGSFLVNYFSDMNLAVIVAESETMMNIANTIASTFNKTFTNSDPKSLLGIFVIFYWGGAMIGRF
;
A
#
# COMPACT_ATOMS: atom_id res chain seq x y z
N SER A 1 -3.55 -26.76 -0.19
CA SER A 1 -2.18 -26.22 -0.39
C SER A 1 -1.16 -27.22 0.13
N LYS A 2 -0.14 -27.60 -0.68
CA LYS A 2 0.94 -28.52 -0.26
C LYS A 2 1.82 -27.93 0.87
N ILE A 3 1.78 -26.62 1.05
CA ILE A 3 2.67 -25.89 1.98
C ILE A 3 1.98 -25.63 3.33
N GLY A 4 0.65 -25.65 3.38
CA GLY A 4 -0.16 -25.26 4.55
C GLY A 4 -0.27 -23.74 4.74
N TYR A 5 -1.32 -23.28 5.41
CA TYR A 5 -1.63 -21.86 5.56
C TYR A 5 -0.57 -21.08 6.33
N LYS A 6 -0.10 -21.62 7.46
CA LYS A 6 0.93 -20.99 8.30
C LYS A 6 2.19 -20.70 7.52
N ARG A 7 2.71 -21.70 6.78
CA ARG A 7 3.92 -21.53 5.99
C ARG A 7 3.70 -20.54 4.81
N GLY A 8 2.50 -20.55 4.23
CA GLY A 8 2.11 -19.57 3.21
C GLY A 8 2.12 -18.14 3.74
N ILE A 9 1.56 -17.91 4.93
CA ILE A 9 1.56 -16.61 5.60
C ILE A 9 3.00 -16.14 5.87
N VAL A 10 3.83 -17.00 6.48
CA VAL A 10 5.23 -16.66 6.79
C VAL A 10 6.03 -16.39 5.50
N LEU A 11 5.84 -17.21 4.46
CA LEU A 11 6.51 -16.99 3.17
C LEU A 11 6.09 -15.65 2.54
N GLY A 12 4.79 -15.34 2.55
CA GLY A 12 4.29 -14.06 2.05
C GLY A 12 4.91 -12.87 2.78
N LEU A 13 4.92 -12.90 4.10
CA LEU A 13 5.53 -11.85 4.93
C LEU A 13 7.03 -11.70 4.67
N LEU A 14 7.79 -12.81 4.58
CA LEU A 14 9.22 -12.75 4.27
C LEU A 14 9.49 -12.20 2.87
N THR A 15 8.65 -12.57 1.89
CA THR A 15 8.76 -12.04 0.52
C THR A 15 8.46 -10.53 0.50
N MET A 16 7.46 -10.07 1.27
CA MET A 16 7.16 -8.64 1.43
C MET A 16 8.33 -7.89 2.06
N ALA A 17 8.90 -8.43 3.15
CA ALA A 17 10.04 -7.83 3.83
C ALA A 17 11.25 -7.72 2.87
N LEU A 18 11.52 -8.76 2.08
CA LEU A 18 12.57 -8.74 1.06
C LEU A 18 12.29 -7.66 0.00
N GLY A 19 11.05 -7.54 -0.48
CA GLY A 19 10.64 -6.49 -1.41
C GLY A 19 10.93 -5.10 -0.84
N CYS A 20 10.55 -4.84 0.42
CA CYS A 20 10.85 -3.58 1.10
C CYS A 20 12.36 -3.33 1.25
N LEU A 21 13.17 -4.35 1.55
CA LEU A 21 14.63 -4.21 1.66
C LEU A 21 15.29 -3.84 0.33
N LEU A 22 14.74 -4.27 -0.81
CA LEU A 22 15.27 -3.93 -2.13
C LEU A 22 15.13 -2.43 -2.47
N PHE A 23 14.25 -1.70 -1.82
CA PHE A 23 14.15 -0.25 -2.00
C PHE A 23 15.39 0.50 -1.48
N TYR A 24 16.10 -0.05 -0.50
CA TYR A 24 17.34 0.56 0.01
C TYR A 24 18.43 0.64 -1.07
N PRO A 25 18.90 -0.48 -1.68
CA PRO A 25 19.87 -0.41 -2.76
C PRO A 25 19.31 0.28 -4.00
N ALA A 26 18.00 0.16 -4.29
CA ALA A 26 17.37 0.85 -5.40
C ALA A 26 17.53 2.38 -5.29
N ALA A 27 17.31 2.93 -4.09
CA ALA A 27 17.49 4.34 -3.81
C ALA A 27 18.98 4.72 -3.76
N SER A 28 19.84 3.92 -3.10
CA SER A 28 21.29 4.20 -2.99
C SER A 28 21.98 4.29 -4.36
N TYR A 29 21.64 3.37 -5.27
CA TYR A 29 22.23 3.34 -6.62
C TYR A 29 21.37 4.06 -7.66
N ARG A 30 20.23 4.64 -7.27
CA ARG A 30 19.25 5.26 -8.17
C ARG A 30 18.88 4.34 -9.35
N ALA A 31 18.81 3.04 -9.05
CA ALA A 31 18.60 2.01 -10.06
C ALA A 31 17.11 1.70 -10.21
N PHE A 32 16.45 2.33 -11.18
CA PHE A 32 15.03 2.12 -11.47
C PHE A 32 14.64 0.64 -11.69
N PRO A 33 15.45 -0.21 -12.39
CA PRO A 33 15.14 -1.64 -12.49
C PRO A 33 15.09 -2.35 -11.14
N VAL A 34 15.98 -2.00 -10.21
CA VAL A 34 15.99 -2.58 -8.85
C VAL A 34 14.74 -2.14 -8.08
N PHE A 35 14.31 -0.89 -8.24
CA PHE A 35 13.06 -0.38 -7.70
C PHE A 35 11.86 -1.20 -8.19
N LEU A 36 11.77 -1.46 -9.51
CA LEU A 36 10.70 -2.28 -10.08
C LEU A 36 10.71 -3.72 -9.55
N ILE A 37 11.90 -4.33 -9.42
CA ILE A 37 12.04 -5.67 -8.84
C ILE A 37 11.58 -5.68 -7.38
N GLY A 38 11.96 -4.66 -6.59
CA GLY A 38 11.50 -4.48 -5.21
C GLY A 38 9.99 -4.38 -5.13
N TYR A 39 9.38 -3.56 -5.98
CA TYR A 39 7.94 -3.38 -6.05
C TYR A 39 7.21 -4.67 -6.45
N PHE A 40 7.71 -5.36 -7.48
CA PHE A 40 7.15 -6.64 -7.91
C PHE A 40 7.27 -7.71 -6.83
N THR A 41 8.40 -7.78 -6.14
CA THR A 41 8.63 -8.73 -5.04
C THR A 41 7.68 -8.44 -3.87
N LEU A 42 7.50 -7.17 -3.51
CA LEU A 42 6.55 -6.73 -2.47
C LEU A 42 5.11 -7.13 -2.85
N ALA A 43 4.67 -6.83 -4.06
CA ALA A 43 3.34 -7.18 -4.56
C ALA A 43 3.12 -8.69 -4.60
N GLY A 44 4.13 -9.45 -5.04
CA GLY A 44 4.12 -10.92 -5.00
C GLY A 44 3.95 -11.46 -3.58
N GLY A 45 4.67 -10.88 -2.62
CA GLY A 45 4.54 -11.21 -1.20
C GLY A 45 3.15 -10.96 -0.64
N ILE A 46 2.54 -9.80 -0.96
CA ILE A 46 1.15 -9.47 -0.61
C ILE A 46 0.19 -10.51 -1.19
N THR A 47 0.36 -10.88 -2.45
CA THR A 47 -0.48 -11.90 -3.11
C THR A 47 -0.37 -13.24 -2.42
N ILE A 48 0.84 -13.73 -2.12
CA ILE A 48 1.08 -14.98 -1.39
C ILE A 48 0.40 -14.94 -0.01
N LEU A 49 0.55 -13.82 0.71
CA LEU A 49 -0.06 -13.62 2.01
C LEU A 49 -1.59 -13.70 1.92
N GLN A 50 -2.21 -12.99 0.99
CA GLN A 50 -3.67 -12.96 0.82
C GLN A 50 -4.24 -14.33 0.43
N VAL A 51 -3.57 -15.05 -0.49
CA VAL A 51 -3.97 -16.41 -0.90
C VAL A 51 -3.91 -17.41 0.26
N ALA A 52 -3.03 -17.19 1.23
CA ALA A 52 -2.94 -18.04 2.41
C ALA A 52 -3.86 -17.55 3.55
N ALA A 53 -3.91 -16.24 3.84
CA ALA A 53 -4.61 -15.68 4.99
C ALA A 53 -6.12 -15.64 4.80
N ASN A 54 -6.63 -15.24 3.63
CA ASN A 54 -8.08 -15.10 3.41
C ASN A 54 -8.85 -16.43 3.57
N PRO A 55 -8.45 -17.55 2.93
CA PRO A 55 -9.09 -18.83 3.17
C PRO A 55 -8.92 -19.32 4.62
N TYR A 56 -7.76 -19.03 5.22
CA TYR A 56 -7.51 -19.41 6.61
C TYR A 56 -8.48 -18.73 7.57
N VAL A 57 -8.68 -17.41 7.43
CA VAL A 57 -9.64 -16.62 8.23
C VAL A 57 -11.08 -17.12 8.03
N ALA A 58 -11.45 -17.46 6.79
CA ALA A 58 -12.77 -18.00 6.49
C ALA A 58 -13.02 -19.34 7.21
N LEU A 59 -12.00 -20.19 7.34
CA LEU A 59 -12.06 -21.52 7.95
C LEU A 59 -11.91 -21.52 9.48
N LEU A 60 -11.58 -20.37 10.09
CA LEU A 60 -11.46 -20.23 11.55
C LEU A 60 -12.82 -20.05 12.22
N GLY A 61 -13.60 -21.13 12.38
CA GLY A 61 -14.91 -21.12 13.07
C GLY A 61 -16.03 -21.71 12.23
N SER A 62 -17.29 -21.39 12.58
CA SER A 62 -18.47 -21.92 11.87
C SER A 62 -18.56 -21.40 10.43
N GLU A 63 -19.13 -22.19 9.52
CA GLU A 63 -19.34 -21.83 8.12
C GLU A 63 -20.24 -20.59 7.99
N ASP A 64 -21.29 -20.47 8.78
CA ASP A 64 -22.21 -19.34 8.79
C ASP A 64 -21.53 -18.00 9.05
N GLY A 65 -20.47 -17.99 9.87
CA GLY A 65 -19.69 -16.80 10.18
C GLY A 65 -18.53 -16.49 9.22
N ALA A 66 -18.30 -17.30 8.19
CA ALA A 66 -17.14 -17.15 7.31
C ALA A 66 -17.13 -15.80 6.56
N SER A 67 -18.28 -15.39 6.03
CA SER A 67 -18.42 -14.10 5.31
C SER A 67 -18.16 -12.90 6.23
N SER A 68 -18.69 -12.92 7.45
CA SER A 68 -18.49 -11.85 8.44
C SER A 68 -17.01 -11.73 8.83
N ARG A 69 -16.30 -12.84 9.06
CA ARG A 69 -14.86 -12.84 9.36
C ARG A 69 -14.02 -12.27 8.20
N LEU A 70 -14.37 -12.64 6.97
CA LEU A 70 -13.69 -12.10 5.78
C LEU A 70 -13.93 -10.60 5.65
N ASN A 71 -15.18 -10.15 5.81
CA ASN A 71 -15.52 -8.74 5.72
C ASN A 71 -14.79 -7.94 6.80
N LEU A 72 -14.75 -8.43 8.04
CA LEU A 72 -13.99 -7.79 9.11
C LEU A 72 -12.49 -7.70 8.77
N SER A 73 -11.89 -8.76 8.22
CA SER A 73 -10.50 -8.75 7.77
C SER A 73 -10.26 -7.73 6.66
N GLN A 74 -11.18 -7.61 5.70
CA GLN A 74 -11.11 -6.63 4.63
C GLN A 74 -11.33 -5.20 5.14
N ALA A 75 -12.14 -5.01 6.18
CA ALA A 75 -12.32 -3.71 6.82
C ALA A 75 -11.00 -3.21 7.47
N PHE A 76 -10.26 -4.08 8.16
CA PHE A 76 -8.92 -3.74 8.68
C PHE A 76 -7.92 -3.46 7.55
N ASN A 77 -7.97 -4.20 6.45
CA ASN A 77 -7.17 -3.88 5.27
C ASN A 77 -7.50 -2.48 4.72
N SER A 78 -8.78 -2.13 4.62
CA SER A 78 -9.24 -0.82 4.16
C SER A 78 -8.86 0.30 5.12
N LEU A 79 -8.85 0.06 6.42
CA LEU A 79 -8.33 1.01 7.42
C LEU A 79 -6.85 1.33 7.14
N GLY A 80 -6.04 0.32 6.85
CA GLY A 80 -4.65 0.52 6.45
C GLY A 80 -4.50 1.37 5.19
N THR A 81 -5.28 1.09 4.14
CA THR A 81 -5.24 1.87 2.89
C THR A 81 -5.78 3.29 3.06
N THR A 82 -6.62 3.55 4.05
CA THR A 82 -7.12 4.90 4.38
C THR A 82 -6.07 5.72 5.13
N ILE A 83 -5.35 5.11 6.07
CA ILE A 83 -4.33 5.78 6.89
C ILE A 83 -3.02 5.99 6.12
N ALA A 84 -2.62 5.02 5.28
CA ALA A 84 -1.33 5.04 4.60
C ALA A 84 -1.06 6.28 3.74
N PRO A 85 -1.99 6.82 2.93
CA PRO A 85 -1.78 8.05 2.18
C PRO A 85 -1.56 9.27 3.07
N VAL A 86 -2.26 9.35 4.21
CA VAL A 86 -2.09 10.45 5.18
C VAL A 86 -0.69 10.40 5.79
N VAL A 87 -0.26 9.23 6.25
CA VAL A 87 1.10 9.03 6.76
C VAL A 87 2.13 9.33 5.67
N GLY A 88 1.90 8.87 4.45
CA GLY A 88 2.76 9.16 3.30
C GLY A 88 2.84 10.66 3.01
N ALA A 89 1.71 11.36 2.98
CA ALA A 89 1.67 12.80 2.75
C ALA A 89 2.41 13.59 3.84
N LEU A 90 2.26 13.20 5.09
CA LEU A 90 2.83 13.92 6.23
C LEU A 90 4.32 13.64 6.48
N PHE A 91 4.81 12.47 6.10
CA PHE A 91 6.18 12.01 6.43
C PHE A 91 7.08 11.76 5.22
N LEU A 92 6.51 11.51 4.03
CA LEU A 92 7.27 11.24 2.81
C LEU A 92 7.21 12.40 1.82
N LEU A 93 6.06 13.08 1.70
CA LEU A 93 5.89 14.29 0.90
C LEU A 93 6.23 15.49 1.78
N SER A 94 7.51 15.72 2.06
CA SER A 94 7.96 16.87 2.85
C SER A 94 8.21 18.09 1.96
N ASP A 95 8.37 19.28 2.59
CA ASP A 95 8.62 20.59 1.96
C ASP A 95 9.84 20.63 1.01
N SER A 96 10.58 19.54 0.93
CA SER A 96 11.78 19.41 0.08
C SER A 96 11.50 18.96 -1.37
N VAL A 97 10.24 18.60 -1.70
CA VAL A 97 9.90 18.13 -3.06
C VAL A 97 9.71 19.34 -3.98
N LYS A 98 10.74 19.64 -4.76
CA LYS A 98 10.74 20.74 -5.72
C LYS A 98 9.81 20.44 -6.90
N SER A 99 9.20 21.48 -7.45
CA SER A 99 8.45 21.41 -8.70
C SER A 99 9.38 21.15 -9.90
N SER A 100 8.82 20.66 -11.00
CA SER A 100 9.61 20.46 -12.23
C SER A 100 10.24 21.76 -12.74
N GLU A 101 9.60 22.90 -12.52
CA GLU A 101 10.11 24.23 -12.86
C GLU A 101 11.30 24.59 -11.98
N GLU A 102 11.20 24.43 -10.65
CA GLU A 102 12.29 24.67 -9.71
C GLU A 102 13.50 23.78 -10.00
N ILE A 103 13.27 22.50 -10.33
CA ILE A 103 14.34 21.56 -10.69
C ILE A 103 15.03 22.00 -11.98
N SER A 104 14.28 22.54 -12.96
CA SER A 104 14.86 23.03 -14.22
C SER A 104 15.82 24.20 -14.04
N LEU A 105 15.64 24.99 -12.99
CA LEU A 105 16.47 26.15 -12.65
C LEU A 105 17.76 25.78 -11.90
N LEU A 106 17.87 24.55 -11.38
CA LEU A 106 19.06 24.08 -10.68
C LEU A 106 20.19 23.79 -11.67
N ASN A 107 21.43 24.00 -11.23
CA ASN A 107 22.60 23.53 -11.97
C ASN A 107 22.73 22.00 -11.87
N GLU A 108 23.59 21.37 -12.70
CA GLU A 108 23.71 19.90 -12.77
C GLU A 108 24.19 19.26 -11.45
N ILE A 109 24.99 19.97 -10.65
CA ILE A 109 25.45 19.50 -9.35
C ILE A 109 24.28 19.53 -8.36
N GLU A 110 23.58 20.65 -8.27
CA GLU A 110 22.42 20.82 -7.39
C GLU A 110 21.28 19.84 -7.73
N LYS A 111 21.05 19.58 -9.03
CA LYS A 111 20.09 18.55 -9.47
C LYS A 111 20.49 17.17 -8.96
N THR A 112 21.77 16.84 -9.07
CA THR A 112 22.28 15.54 -8.63
C THR A 112 22.11 15.37 -7.13
N ASP A 113 22.50 16.38 -6.35
CA ASP A 113 22.36 16.39 -4.90
C ASP A 113 20.90 16.31 -4.46
N TYR A 114 20.02 17.06 -5.14
CA TYR A 114 18.59 17.00 -4.91
C TYR A 114 18.02 15.60 -5.13
N TYR A 115 18.34 14.95 -6.26
CA TYR A 115 17.85 13.61 -6.55
C TYR A 115 18.42 12.54 -5.61
N ILE A 116 19.66 12.72 -5.10
CA ILE A 116 20.24 11.84 -4.08
C ILE A 116 19.45 11.98 -2.78
N ALA A 117 19.19 13.20 -2.36
CA ALA A 117 18.43 13.48 -1.14
C ALA A 117 16.99 12.96 -1.23
N GLU A 118 16.32 13.20 -2.37
CA GLU A 118 14.96 12.71 -2.63
C GLU A 118 14.90 11.17 -2.60
N ALA A 119 15.84 10.49 -3.25
CA ALA A 119 15.92 9.04 -3.21
C ALA A 119 16.19 8.50 -1.80
N ALA A 120 17.00 9.19 -1.00
CA ALA A 120 17.29 8.79 0.38
C ALA A 120 16.06 8.87 1.29
N THR A 121 15.10 9.74 1.00
CA THR A 121 13.88 9.92 1.81
C THR A 121 13.06 8.62 1.94
N VAL A 122 13.08 7.75 0.94
CA VAL A 122 12.34 6.47 0.98
C VAL A 122 13.09 5.37 1.72
N GLN A 123 14.39 5.48 1.94
CA GLN A 123 15.20 4.41 2.54
C GLN A 123 14.76 4.05 3.96
N THR A 124 14.71 5.05 4.84
CA THR A 124 14.38 4.83 6.26
C THR A 124 12.96 4.29 6.45
N PRO A 125 11.90 4.85 5.83
CA PRO A 125 10.56 4.30 5.94
C PRO A 125 10.46 2.85 5.45
N PHE A 126 11.06 2.52 4.30
CA PHE A 126 11.00 1.15 3.78
C PHE A 126 11.80 0.15 4.63
N LEU A 127 12.91 0.57 5.25
CA LEU A 127 13.64 -0.26 6.23
C LEU A 127 12.79 -0.52 7.48
N LEU A 128 12.11 0.49 8.01
CA LEU A 128 11.22 0.34 9.17
C LEU A 128 10.06 -0.61 8.86
N ILE A 129 9.45 -0.49 7.68
CA ILE A 129 8.38 -1.38 7.21
C ILE A 129 8.93 -2.80 7.06
N ALA A 130 10.10 -2.98 6.42
CA ALA A 130 10.73 -4.29 6.24
C ALA A 130 10.99 -4.98 7.59
N PHE A 131 11.53 -4.24 8.55
CA PHE A 131 11.80 -4.75 9.89
C PHE A 131 10.51 -5.12 10.64
N SER A 132 9.49 -4.28 10.56
CA SER A 132 8.18 -4.54 11.18
C SER A 132 7.53 -5.81 10.60
N ILE A 133 7.58 -5.98 9.26
CA ILE A 133 7.04 -7.17 8.58
C ILE A 133 7.89 -8.41 8.94
N ALA A 134 9.20 -8.28 9.04
CA ALA A 134 10.08 -9.39 9.44
C ALA A 134 9.81 -9.85 10.88
N ILE A 135 9.59 -8.91 11.82
CA ILE A 135 9.16 -9.23 13.18
C ILE A 135 7.82 -9.98 13.15
N LEU A 136 6.86 -9.49 12.37
CA LEU A 136 5.56 -10.15 12.24
C LEU A 136 5.71 -11.56 11.67
N ALA A 137 6.54 -11.75 10.65
CA ALA A 137 6.86 -13.07 10.09
C ALA A 137 7.45 -14.01 11.15
N PHE A 138 8.37 -13.49 11.96
CA PHE A 138 8.97 -14.22 13.07
C PHE A 138 7.91 -14.64 14.10
N ILE A 139 7.06 -13.71 14.53
CA ILE A 139 5.95 -14.00 15.46
C ILE A 139 5.07 -15.12 14.89
N PHE A 140 4.63 -15.04 13.64
CA PHE A 140 3.82 -16.06 12.99
C PHE A 140 4.55 -17.40 12.83
N ALA A 141 5.88 -17.41 12.68
CA ALA A 141 6.68 -18.64 12.60
C ALA A 141 6.62 -19.43 13.92
N PHE A 142 6.53 -18.77 15.07
CA PHE A 142 6.52 -19.42 16.39
C PHE A 142 5.12 -19.67 16.97
N ILE A 143 4.11 -18.86 16.63
CA ILE A 143 2.74 -19.07 17.09
C ILE A 143 2.21 -20.40 16.54
N LYS A 144 1.59 -21.20 17.41
CA LYS A 144 0.87 -22.40 17.01
C LYS A 144 -0.51 -22.00 16.49
N LEU A 145 -0.65 -21.96 15.17
CA LEU A 145 -1.95 -21.72 14.52
C LEU A 145 -2.76 -23.02 14.48
N PRO A 146 -4.11 -22.97 14.69
CA PRO A 146 -4.99 -24.10 14.50
C PRO A 146 -4.79 -24.74 13.11
N GLN A 147 -4.68 -26.06 13.07
CA GLN A 147 -4.58 -26.75 11.78
C GLN A 147 -5.99 -26.93 11.21
N VAL A 148 -6.29 -26.18 10.17
CA VAL A 148 -7.53 -26.33 9.41
C VAL A 148 -7.21 -27.22 8.22
N MET A 149 -7.81 -28.41 8.21
CA MET A 149 -7.68 -29.35 7.10
C MET A 149 -8.62 -28.90 5.97
N GLN A 150 -8.06 -28.55 4.85
CA GLN A 150 -8.80 -28.38 3.61
C GLN A 150 -8.47 -29.57 2.70
N GLU A 151 -9.49 -30.30 2.29
CA GLU A 151 -9.30 -31.30 1.23
C GLU A 151 -8.80 -30.61 -0.02
N SER A 152 -7.65 -31.05 -0.52
CA SER A 152 -7.13 -30.52 -1.77
C SER A 152 -8.08 -30.92 -2.90
N PRO A 153 -8.60 -29.97 -3.69
CA PRO A 153 -9.48 -30.30 -4.79
C PRO A 153 -8.76 -31.25 -5.76
N LYS A 154 -9.44 -32.34 -6.10
CA LYS A 154 -8.97 -33.33 -7.07
C LYS A 154 -9.01 -32.73 -8.48
N GLY A 155 -8.03 -31.91 -8.83
CA GLY A 155 -7.91 -31.30 -10.15
C GLY A 155 -6.62 -30.49 -10.28
N GLY A 156 -5.94 -30.61 -11.42
CA GLY A 156 -4.73 -29.82 -11.71
C GLY A 156 -5.09 -28.37 -12.06
N TYR A 157 -4.09 -27.48 -12.01
CA TYR A 157 -4.23 -26.07 -12.39
C TYR A 157 -4.83 -25.85 -13.78
N ILE A 158 -4.58 -26.78 -14.72
CA ILE A 158 -5.12 -26.74 -16.10
C ILE A 158 -6.66 -26.84 -16.08
N THR A 159 -7.23 -27.62 -15.18
CA THR A 159 -8.70 -27.75 -15.05
C THR A 159 -9.33 -26.45 -14.56
N LEU A 160 -8.65 -25.73 -13.64
CA LEU A 160 -9.08 -24.42 -13.16
C LEU A 160 -9.02 -23.36 -14.27
N LEU A 161 -7.96 -23.37 -15.09
CA LEU A 161 -7.82 -22.45 -16.22
C LEU A 161 -8.84 -22.69 -17.35
N LYS A 162 -9.42 -23.89 -17.44
CA LYS A 162 -10.50 -24.19 -18.38
C LYS A 162 -11.88 -23.72 -17.91
N ASN A 163 -12.02 -23.36 -16.63
CA ASN A 163 -13.27 -22.87 -16.09
C ASN A 163 -13.48 -21.39 -16.45
N LYS A 164 -14.35 -21.12 -17.44
CA LYS A 164 -14.63 -19.77 -17.94
C LYS A 164 -15.17 -18.84 -16.85
N VAL A 165 -15.99 -19.34 -15.93
CA VAL A 165 -16.57 -18.55 -14.84
C VAL A 165 -15.46 -18.08 -13.89
N LEU A 166 -14.54 -18.97 -13.54
CA LEU A 166 -13.37 -18.65 -12.72
C LEU A 166 -12.46 -17.61 -13.39
N LEU A 167 -12.19 -17.77 -14.70
CA LEU A 167 -11.39 -16.81 -15.45
C LEU A 167 -12.05 -15.44 -15.55
N MET A 168 -13.36 -15.40 -15.83
CA MET A 168 -14.10 -14.12 -15.88
C MET A 168 -14.12 -13.46 -14.51
N GLY A 169 -14.30 -14.21 -13.42
CA GLY A 169 -14.21 -13.70 -12.06
C GLY A 169 -12.82 -13.14 -11.74
N ALA A 170 -11.77 -13.85 -12.11
CA ALA A 170 -10.38 -13.39 -11.92
C ALA A 170 -10.09 -12.13 -12.74
N LEU A 171 -10.56 -12.05 -13.99
CA LEU A 171 -10.45 -10.87 -14.83
C LEU A 171 -11.23 -9.68 -14.23
N GLY A 172 -12.43 -9.93 -13.73
CA GLY A 172 -13.24 -8.90 -13.06
C GLY A 172 -12.53 -8.31 -11.85
N ILE A 173 -11.94 -9.15 -11.00
CA ILE A 173 -11.13 -8.71 -9.84
C ILE A 173 -9.91 -7.92 -10.33
N PHE A 174 -9.20 -8.41 -11.34
CA PHE A 174 -8.02 -7.73 -11.89
C PHE A 174 -8.34 -6.32 -12.38
N VAL A 175 -9.41 -6.17 -13.17
CA VAL A 175 -9.84 -4.87 -13.70
C VAL A 175 -10.32 -3.95 -12.59
N TYR A 176 -11.12 -4.47 -11.65
CA TYR A 176 -11.62 -3.70 -10.51
C TYR A 176 -10.49 -3.18 -9.62
N VAL A 177 -9.61 -4.07 -9.15
CA VAL A 177 -8.49 -3.68 -8.28
C VAL A 177 -7.52 -2.77 -9.01
N GLY A 178 -7.28 -3.05 -10.30
CA GLY A 178 -6.45 -2.19 -11.14
C GLY A 178 -6.99 -0.77 -11.24
N ALA A 179 -8.28 -0.60 -11.47
CA ALA A 179 -8.94 0.70 -11.51
C ALA A 179 -8.91 1.39 -10.13
N GLU A 180 -9.26 0.69 -9.06
CA GLU A 180 -9.27 1.20 -7.68
C GLU A 180 -7.89 1.76 -7.30
N VAL A 181 -6.83 0.99 -7.52
CA VAL A 181 -5.46 1.40 -7.19
C VAL A 181 -4.95 2.51 -8.11
N ALA A 182 -5.26 2.45 -9.41
CA ALA A 182 -4.86 3.49 -10.36
C ALA A 182 -5.46 4.85 -10.00
N ILE A 183 -6.78 4.90 -9.73
CA ILE A 183 -7.46 6.13 -9.31
C ILE A 183 -6.80 6.68 -8.04
N GLY A 184 -6.65 5.85 -6.99
CA GLY A 184 -6.05 6.27 -5.73
C GLY A 184 -4.62 6.78 -5.87
N SER A 185 -3.82 6.15 -6.76
CA SER A 185 -2.41 6.52 -6.97
C SER A 185 -2.23 7.82 -7.76
N PHE A 186 -3.10 8.07 -8.75
CA PHE A 186 -3.01 9.28 -9.59
C PHE A 186 -3.79 10.48 -9.05
N LEU A 187 -4.57 10.30 -7.98
CA LEU A 187 -5.49 11.33 -7.48
C LEU A 187 -4.75 12.60 -7.05
N VAL A 188 -3.60 12.48 -6.38
CA VAL A 188 -2.79 13.64 -5.96
C VAL A 188 -2.25 14.39 -7.17
N ASN A 189 -1.74 13.68 -8.18
CA ASN A 189 -1.26 14.30 -9.40
C ASN A 189 -2.38 15.02 -10.14
N TYR A 190 -3.54 14.37 -10.28
CA TYR A 190 -4.73 14.96 -10.89
C TYR A 190 -5.16 16.24 -10.17
N PHE A 191 -5.20 16.25 -8.85
CA PHE A 191 -5.52 17.44 -8.06
C PHE A 191 -4.47 18.54 -8.25
N SER A 192 -3.19 18.17 -8.36
CA SER A 192 -2.10 19.10 -8.61
C SER A 192 -2.22 19.73 -10.00
N ASP A 193 -2.49 18.94 -11.04
CA ASP A 193 -2.65 19.42 -12.42
C ASP A 193 -3.86 20.36 -12.56
N MET A 194 -4.89 20.18 -11.75
CA MET A 194 -6.04 21.07 -11.68
C MET A 194 -5.81 22.31 -10.79
N ASN A 195 -4.62 22.52 -10.25
CA ASN A 195 -4.29 23.60 -9.32
C ASN A 195 -5.20 23.67 -8.07
N LEU A 196 -5.76 22.54 -7.63
CA LEU A 196 -6.68 22.51 -6.50
C LEU A 196 -6.00 22.89 -5.17
N ALA A 197 -4.69 22.81 -5.08
CA ALA A 197 -3.94 23.24 -3.90
C ALA A 197 -4.18 24.72 -3.58
N VAL A 198 -4.27 25.58 -4.57
CA VAL A 198 -4.58 27.02 -4.39
C VAL A 198 -5.98 27.19 -3.82
N ILE A 199 -6.97 26.50 -4.39
CA ILE A 199 -8.36 26.56 -3.95
C ILE A 199 -8.49 26.06 -2.50
N VAL A 200 -7.77 24.98 -2.16
CA VAL A 200 -7.77 24.43 -0.80
C VAL A 200 -7.08 25.40 0.17
N ALA A 201 -5.95 26.00 -0.21
CA ALA A 201 -5.22 26.95 0.61
C ALA A 201 -6.00 28.25 0.90
N GLU A 202 -6.82 28.71 -0.05
CA GLU A 202 -7.69 29.86 0.08
C GLU A 202 -8.96 29.59 0.89
N SER A 203 -9.35 28.31 1.04
CA SER A 203 -10.54 27.90 1.79
C SER A 203 -10.23 27.64 3.26
N GLU A 204 -10.69 28.49 4.16
CA GLU A 204 -10.56 28.32 5.60
C GLU A 204 -11.11 26.96 6.07
N THR A 205 -12.25 26.51 5.53
CA THR A 205 -12.86 25.23 5.87
C THR A 205 -11.97 24.05 5.46
N MET A 206 -11.42 24.06 4.24
CA MET A 206 -10.54 23.00 3.75
C MET A 206 -9.23 22.95 4.53
N MET A 207 -8.64 24.09 4.81
CA MET A 207 -7.42 24.19 5.64
C MET A 207 -7.66 23.70 7.07
N ASN A 208 -8.80 24.01 7.67
CA ASN A 208 -9.16 23.51 8.99
C ASN A 208 -9.32 21.98 8.99
N ILE A 209 -9.94 21.39 7.97
CA ILE A 209 -10.04 19.93 7.81
C ILE A 209 -8.65 19.33 7.70
N ALA A 210 -7.79 19.86 6.81
CA ALA A 210 -6.45 19.38 6.61
C ALA A 210 -5.61 19.43 7.90
N ASN A 211 -5.66 20.56 8.60
CA ASN A 211 -4.95 20.75 9.86
C ASN A 211 -5.50 19.90 11.01
N THR A 212 -6.81 19.64 11.03
CA THR A 212 -7.41 18.73 12.01
C THR A 212 -6.89 17.31 11.82
N ILE A 213 -6.80 16.84 10.59
CA ILE A 213 -6.22 15.53 10.29
C ILE A 213 -4.72 15.50 10.62
N ALA A 214 -3.96 16.53 10.23
CA ALA A 214 -2.53 16.63 10.47
C ALA A 214 -2.17 16.74 11.96
N SER A 215 -2.99 17.43 12.75
CA SER A 215 -2.78 17.60 14.19
C SER A 215 -2.81 16.27 14.96
N THR A 216 -3.52 15.26 14.44
CA THR A 216 -3.50 13.90 14.99
C THR A 216 -2.08 13.29 14.96
N PHE A 217 -1.21 13.78 14.08
CA PHE A 217 0.19 13.36 13.91
C PHE A 217 1.17 14.44 14.39
N ASN A 218 0.73 15.43 15.17
CA ASN A 218 1.54 16.57 15.61
C ASN A 218 2.15 17.39 14.47
N LYS A 219 1.43 17.50 13.35
CA LYS A 219 1.82 18.28 12.17
C LYS A 219 0.80 19.38 11.90
N THR A 220 1.26 20.45 11.27
CA THR A 220 0.41 21.54 10.77
C THR A 220 0.84 21.87 9.35
N PHE A 221 -0.13 22.16 8.48
CA PHE A 221 0.14 22.64 7.12
C PHE A 221 0.28 24.15 7.13
N THR A 222 1.34 24.61 6.50
CA THR A 222 1.47 25.96 6.00
C THR A 222 1.23 25.97 4.50
N ASN A 223 0.89 27.11 3.92
CA ASN A 223 0.55 27.26 2.47
C ASN A 223 1.70 26.89 1.51
N SER A 224 2.79 26.35 1.98
CA SER A 224 4.04 26.10 1.27
C SER A 224 4.21 24.69 0.70
N ASP A 225 3.29 23.76 0.97
CA ASP A 225 3.40 22.38 0.45
C ASP A 225 2.10 21.87 -0.19
N PRO A 226 1.89 22.18 -1.48
CA PRO A 226 0.67 21.82 -2.19
C PRO A 226 0.42 20.30 -2.29
N LYS A 227 1.48 19.49 -2.48
CA LYS A 227 1.34 18.05 -2.69
C LYS A 227 0.96 17.32 -1.40
N SER A 228 1.59 17.67 -0.29
CA SER A 228 1.24 17.12 1.03
C SER A 228 -0.19 17.50 1.43
N LEU A 229 -0.57 18.76 1.18
CA LEU A 229 -1.92 19.24 1.42
C LEU A 229 -2.96 18.45 0.62
N LEU A 230 -2.73 18.27 -0.68
CA LEU A 230 -3.62 17.49 -1.55
C LEU A 230 -3.62 16.00 -1.18
N GLY A 231 -2.47 15.45 -0.76
CA GLY A 231 -2.32 14.06 -0.35
C GLY A 231 -3.23 13.67 0.82
N ILE A 232 -3.50 14.59 1.74
CA ILE A 232 -4.45 14.35 2.83
C ILE A 232 -5.87 14.11 2.33
N PHE A 233 -6.30 14.81 1.28
CA PHE A 233 -7.66 14.66 0.76
C PHE A 233 -7.92 13.31 0.08
N VAL A 234 -6.88 12.52 -0.20
CA VAL A 234 -7.01 11.13 -0.65
C VAL A 234 -7.67 10.23 0.41
N ILE A 235 -7.69 10.67 1.70
CA ILE A 235 -8.41 9.98 2.77
C ILE A 235 -9.91 9.84 2.47
N PHE A 236 -10.52 10.81 1.77
CA PHE A 236 -11.94 10.75 1.43
C PHE A 236 -12.22 9.65 0.41
N TYR A 237 -11.32 9.41 -0.55
CA TYR A 237 -11.45 8.31 -1.50
C TYR A 237 -11.34 6.94 -0.80
N TRP A 238 -10.28 6.71 -0.06
CA TRP A 238 -10.05 5.44 0.63
C TRP A 238 -10.97 5.25 1.83
N GLY A 239 -11.30 6.34 2.53
CA GLY A 239 -12.26 6.33 3.63
C GLY A 239 -13.68 6.02 3.15
N GLY A 240 -14.10 6.57 2.03
CA GLY A 240 -15.36 6.20 1.38
C GLY A 240 -15.41 4.73 0.97
N ALA A 241 -14.33 4.22 0.40
CA ALA A 241 -14.20 2.79 0.07
C ALA A 241 -14.23 1.91 1.33
N MET A 242 -13.63 2.36 2.44
CA MET A 242 -13.68 1.67 3.72
C MET A 242 -15.11 1.61 4.26
N ILE A 243 -15.82 2.74 4.31
CA ILE A 243 -17.21 2.81 4.80
C ILE A 243 -18.14 1.90 3.98
N GLY A 244 -17.94 1.86 2.65
CA GLY A 244 -18.73 1.02 1.77
C GLY A 244 -18.52 -0.49 1.93
N ARG A 245 -17.49 -0.91 2.69
CA ARG A 245 -17.19 -2.33 2.99
C ARG A 245 -17.77 -2.81 4.33
N PHE A 246 -18.27 -1.92 5.18
CA PHE A 246 -19.02 -2.22 6.41
C PHE A 246 -20.52 -2.29 6.14
#